data_594cd78e22c99370c5b334ecedca1f06
#
_entry.id   594cd78e22c99370c5b334ecedca1f06
#
_cell.length_a   1.000
_cell.length_b   1.000
_cell.length_c   1.000
_cell.angle_alpha   90.00
_cell.angle_beta   90.00
_cell.angle_gamma   90.00
#
_symmetry.space_group_name_H-M   'P 1'
#
loop_
_entity.id
_entity.type
_entity.pdbx_description
1 polymer ?
#
loop_
_entity_poly.entity_id
_entity_poly.type
_entity_poly.pdbx_seq_one_letter_code
_entity_poly.pdbx_strand_id
1 'polypeptide(L)'
;AQLILNNGLGLERWFERFVDDSPAQRADLSEGITAIPIAEGDYQGQANPHAWMSPANGKIYVENIVRALSNLVPDHAKDFKANGDAYKKELDNISSHLIEELSTLPESQCTLVTCEGAFSYLCRDTNMKELYLWAVNAADEGTPQQIAKVVEAVKAQQIPAVFCESTVSPKAMQQVADETGAVLKTDEKNILYVDSLSEADGPVPTYLDLLQHDADAIVSGLMGR
;
A
#
# COMPACT_ATOMS: atom_id res chain seq x y z
N ALA A 1 11.85 -14.93 21.16
CA ALA A 1 11.56 -15.30 19.78
C ALA A 1 12.74 -16.08 19.19
N GLN A 2 12.49 -16.92 18.22
CA GLN A 2 13.53 -17.65 17.45
C GLN A 2 13.79 -16.99 16.09
N LEU A 3 12.82 -16.26 15.58
CA LEU A 3 12.87 -15.53 14.31
C LEU A 3 12.19 -14.17 14.49
N ILE A 4 12.80 -13.14 13.92
CA ILE A 4 12.27 -11.78 13.80
C ILE A 4 12.14 -11.49 12.31
N LEU A 5 10.94 -11.13 11.90
CA LEU A 5 10.62 -10.71 10.55
C LEU A 5 10.39 -9.20 10.55
N ASN A 6 11.15 -8.48 9.75
CA ASN A 6 11.03 -7.04 9.58
C ASN A 6 10.44 -6.73 8.20
N ASN A 7 9.69 -5.63 8.09
CA ASN A 7 9.33 -5.10 6.77
C ASN A 7 10.61 -4.74 5.97
N GLY A 8 11.56 -4.12 6.63
CA GLY A 8 12.73 -3.54 5.98
C GLY A 8 12.43 -2.16 5.38
N LEU A 9 13.26 -1.72 4.41
CA LEU A 9 13.16 -0.39 3.78
C LEU A 9 13.16 0.78 4.78
N GLY A 10 13.68 0.54 6.01
CA GLY A 10 13.82 1.54 7.04
C GLY A 10 12.56 1.82 7.89
N LEU A 11 11.51 1.00 7.77
CA LEU A 11 10.28 1.18 8.53
C LEU A 11 10.51 1.04 10.04
N GLU A 12 11.24 0.02 10.48
CA GLU A 12 11.39 -0.33 11.89
C GLU A 12 12.68 0.22 12.53
N ARG A 13 13.27 1.30 12.06
CA ARG A 13 14.50 1.88 12.63
C ARG A 13 14.42 2.11 14.15
N TRP A 14 13.23 2.46 14.66
CA TRP A 14 12.97 2.64 16.08
C TRP A 14 13.07 1.34 16.87
N PHE A 15 12.81 0.19 16.24
CA PHE A 15 12.79 -1.12 16.85
C PHE A 15 14.17 -1.82 16.86
N GLU A 16 15.05 -1.47 15.92
CA GLU A 16 16.37 -2.08 15.75
C GLU A 16 17.13 -2.20 17.08
N ARG A 17 17.20 -1.13 17.85
CA ARG A 17 17.87 -1.09 19.17
C ARG A 17 17.34 -2.09 20.19
N PHE A 18 16.08 -2.56 20.07
CA PHE A 18 15.49 -3.52 21.00
C PHE A 18 15.84 -4.97 20.66
N VAL A 19 16.27 -5.20 19.44
CA VAL A 19 16.54 -6.54 18.92
C VAL A 19 18.02 -6.77 18.60
N ASP A 20 18.87 -5.74 18.75
CA ASP A 20 20.31 -5.83 18.43
C ASP A 20 21.03 -6.93 19.23
N ASP A 21 20.69 -7.10 20.50
CA ASP A 21 21.27 -8.13 21.36
C ASP A 21 20.49 -9.45 21.34
N SER A 22 19.48 -9.58 20.50
CA SER A 22 18.68 -10.80 20.40
C SER A 22 19.42 -11.91 19.64
N PRO A 23 19.47 -13.16 20.16
CA PRO A 23 20.02 -14.29 19.45
C PRO A 23 19.10 -14.82 18.33
N ALA A 24 17.92 -14.25 18.14
CA ALA A 24 16.97 -14.67 17.13
C ALA A 24 17.51 -14.41 15.71
N GLN A 25 17.19 -15.30 14.79
CA GLN A 25 17.43 -15.06 13.36
C GLN A 25 16.61 -13.86 12.90
N ARG A 26 17.16 -13.09 11.95
CA ARG A 26 16.45 -11.93 11.37
C ARG A 26 16.29 -12.12 9.87
N ALA A 27 15.18 -11.65 9.35
CA ALA A 27 14.94 -11.59 7.92
C ALA A 27 14.15 -10.32 7.57
N ASP A 28 14.67 -9.55 6.62
CA ASP A 28 13.97 -8.43 6.02
C ASP A 28 13.08 -8.94 4.89
N LEU A 29 11.78 -8.74 5.04
CA LEU A 29 10.79 -9.28 4.11
C LEU A 29 10.82 -8.59 2.75
N SER A 30 11.30 -7.35 2.69
CA SER A 30 11.48 -6.59 1.45
C SER A 30 12.81 -6.87 0.73
N GLU A 31 13.62 -7.83 1.19
CA GLU A 31 14.86 -8.18 0.48
C GLU A 31 14.58 -8.60 -0.97
N GLY A 32 15.27 -7.97 -1.92
CA GLY A 32 15.06 -8.19 -3.36
C GLY A 32 14.05 -7.27 -4.03
N ILE A 33 13.35 -6.42 -3.28
CA ILE A 33 12.45 -5.42 -3.86
C ILE A 33 13.26 -4.24 -4.39
N THR A 34 12.92 -3.77 -5.59
CA THR A 34 13.43 -2.50 -6.10
C THR A 34 12.73 -1.36 -5.39
N ALA A 35 13.45 -0.68 -4.49
CA ALA A 35 12.91 0.42 -3.71
C ALA A 35 12.53 1.61 -4.59
N ILE A 36 11.38 2.23 -4.27
CA ILE A 36 10.96 3.52 -4.82
C ILE A 36 11.35 4.60 -3.82
N PRO A 37 12.08 5.65 -4.23
CA PRO A 37 12.41 6.73 -3.32
C PRO A 37 11.17 7.60 -3.02
N ILE A 38 11.05 8.08 -1.79
CA ILE A 38 10.09 9.11 -1.39
C ILE A 38 10.40 10.37 -2.19
N ALA A 39 9.39 10.93 -2.89
CA ALA A 39 9.61 11.99 -3.87
C ALA A 39 9.78 13.38 -3.25
N GLU A 40 9.19 13.65 -2.07
CA GLU A 40 9.20 14.97 -1.45
C GLU A 40 9.10 14.87 0.09
N GLY A 41 9.29 16.00 0.79
CA GLY A 41 9.21 16.07 2.25
C GLY A 41 10.52 15.72 2.96
N ASP A 42 10.46 15.60 4.29
CA ASP A 42 11.62 15.40 5.17
C ASP A 42 12.39 14.11 4.90
N TYR A 43 11.71 13.12 4.34
CA TYR A 43 12.27 11.80 4.01
C TYR A 43 12.61 11.65 2.53
N GLN A 44 12.64 12.74 1.76
CA GLN A 44 12.95 12.71 0.32
C GLN A 44 14.23 11.93 0.02
N GLY A 45 14.14 11.03 -0.96
CA GLY A 45 15.24 10.18 -1.40
C GLY A 45 15.46 8.91 -0.56
N GLN A 46 14.84 8.79 0.61
CA GLN A 46 14.81 7.53 1.35
C GLN A 46 13.84 6.54 0.68
N ALA A 47 14.03 5.24 0.94
CA ALA A 47 13.11 4.25 0.41
C ALA A 47 11.70 4.42 1.00
N ASN A 48 10.66 4.38 0.13
CA ASN A 48 9.29 4.30 0.59
C ASN A 48 9.06 2.92 1.22
N PRO A 49 8.63 2.84 2.49
CA PRO A 49 8.51 1.56 3.19
C PRO A 49 7.28 0.74 2.78
N HIS A 50 6.27 1.32 2.13
CA HIS A 50 4.96 0.71 1.85
C HIS A 50 4.98 -0.33 0.73
N ALA A 51 6.05 -1.13 0.66
CA ALA A 51 6.21 -2.11 -0.41
C ALA A 51 5.15 -3.23 -0.37
N TRP A 52 4.60 -3.51 0.81
CA TRP A 52 3.53 -4.50 1.00
C TRP A 52 2.20 -4.12 0.31
N MET A 53 2.01 -2.85 -0.04
CA MET A 53 0.79 -2.41 -0.72
C MET A 53 0.67 -2.92 -2.16
N SER A 54 1.76 -3.45 -2.74
CA SER A 54 1.74 -4.12 -4.04
C SER A 54 1.64 -5.64 -3.89
N PRO A 55 0.64 -6.31 -4.50
CA PRO A 55 0.58 -7.78 -4.54
C PRO A 55 1.85 -8.41 -5.17
N ALA A 56 2.47 -7.74 -6.15
CA ALA A 56 3.71 -8.22 -6.76
C ALA A 56 4.87 -8.27 -5.76
N ASN A 57 5.02 -7.22 -4.94
CA ASN A 57 5.97 -7.21 -3.84
C ASN A 57 5.55 -8.19 -2.73
N GLY A 58 4.27 -8.33 -2.44
CA GLY A 58 3.73 -9.29 -1.47
C GLY A 58 4.22 -10.72 -1.75
N LYS A 59 4.39 -11.10 -3.01
CA LYS A 59 4.98 -12.40 -3.37
C LYS A 59 6.44 -12.52 -2.93
N ILE A 60 7.23 -11.44 -3.01
CA ILE A 60 8.62 -11.41 -2.55
C ILE A 60 8.66 -11.55 -1.02
N TYR A 61 7.76 -10.87 -0.29
CA TYR A 61 7.59 -11.05 1.14
C TYR A 61 7.32 -12.51 1.51
N VAL A 62 6.37 -13.15 0.81
CA VAL A 62 6.05 -14.57 1.03
C VAL A 62 7.26 -15.47 0.78
N GLU A 63 8.05 -15.22 -0.28
CA GLU A 63 9.27 -15.98 -0.57
C GLU A 63 10.32 -15.83 0.54
N ASN A 64 10.50 -14.62 1.06
CA ASN A 64 11.43 -14.35 2.16
C ASN A 64 10.95 -15.01 3.46
N ILE A 65 9.65 -15.00 3.75
CA ILE A 65 9.06 -15.72 4.90
C ILE A 65 9.29 -17.22 4.77
N VAL A 66 8.97 -17.81 3.62
CA VAL A 66 9.16 -19.25 3.36
C VAL A 66 10.64 -19.64 3.52
N ARG A 67 11.56 -18.83 3.00
CA ARG A 67 13.00 -19.04 3.15
C ARG A 67 13.44 -19.02 4.61
N ALA A 68 13.00 -17.99 5.35
CA ALA A 68 13.37 -17.83 6.76
C ALA A 68 12.82 -18.97 7.64
N LEU A 69 11.56 -19.35 7.45
CA LEU A 69 10.93 -20.45 8.16
C LEU A 69 11.55 -21.82 7.80
N SER A 70 11.86 -22.04 6.52
CA SER A 70 12.51 -23.29 6.07
C SER A 70 13.92 -23.46 6.62
N ASN A 71 14.66 -22.35 6.78
CA ASN A 71 15.97 -22.38 7.43
C ASN A 71 15.85 -22.65 8.93
N LEU A 72 14.82 -22.11 9.59
CA LEU A 72 14.60 -22.31 11.02
C LEU A 72 14.10 -23.72 11.34
N VAL A 73 13.18 -24.26 10.53
CA VAL A 73 12.55 -25.58 10.74
C VAL A 73 12.55 -26.37 9.44
N PRO A 74 13.72 -26.95 9.05
CA PRO A 74 13.90 -27.63 7.75
C PRO A 74 12.94 -28.80 7.53
N ASP A 75 12.51 -29.48 8.58
CA ASP A 75 11.58 -30.63 8.50
C ASP A 75 10.21 -30.24 7.93
N HIS A 76 9.83 -28.97 8.06
CA HIS A 76 8.57 -28.40 7.55
C HIS A 76 8.74 -27.56 6.27
N ALA A 77 9.91 -27.56 5.64
CA ALA A 77 10.18 -26.72 4.46
C ALA A 77 9.20 -27.00 3.30
N LYS A 78 8.74 -28.24 3.12
CA LYS A 78 7.77 -28.57 2.09
C LYS A 78 6.38 -27.95 2.37
N ASP A 79 5.96 -27.94 3.62
CA ASP A 79 4.68 -27.38 4.04
C ASP A 79 4.70 -25.85 3.88
N PHE A 80 5.79 -25.21 4.32
CA PHE A 80 5.99 -23.77 4.15
C PHE A 80 5.97 -23.37 2.67
N LYS A 81 6.66 -24.14 1.82
CA LYS A 81 6.65 -23.91 0.38
C LYS A 81 5.24 -24.05 -0.22
N ALA A 82 4.54 -25.09 0.11
CA ALA A 82 3.18 -25.33 -0.41
C ALA A 82 2.21 -24.21 -0.01
N ASN A 83 2.25 -23.79 1.26
CA ASN A 83 1.45 -22.67 1.77
C ASN A 83 1.84 -21.35 1.08
N GLY A 84 3.13 -21.08 0.93
CA GLY A 84 3.62 -19.89 0.22
C GLY A 84 3.20 -19.86 -1.24
N ASP A 85 3.26 -20.99 -1.95
CA ASP A 85 2.83 -21.07 -3.35
C ASP A 85 1.31 -20.84 -3.49
N ALA A 86 0.50 -21.36 -2.55
CA ALA A 86 -0.94 -21.09 -2.50
C ALA A 86 -1.22 -19.60 -2.24
N TYR A 87 -0.55 -19.00 -1.26
CA TYR A 87 -0.72 -17.59 -0.92
C TYR A 87 -0.33 -16.66 -2.07
N LYS A 88 0.79 -16.94 -2.75
CA LYS A 88 1.22 -16.17 -3.93
C LYS A 88 0.20 -16.22 -5.07
N LYS A 89 -0.52 -17.32 -5.21
CA LYS A 89 -1.61 -17.43 -6.20
C LYS A 89 -2.77 -16.49 -5.90
N GLU A 90 -3.14 -16.33 -4.62
CA GLU A 90 -4.17 -15.36 -4.25
C GLU A 90 -3.70 -13.92 -4.52
N LEU A 91 -2.45 -13.60 -4.25
CA LEU A 91 -1.86 -12.30 -4.62
C LEU A 91 -1.88 -12.05 -6.14
N ASP A 92 -1.59 -13.09 -6.95
CA ASP A 92 -1.68 -12.99 -8.40
C ASP A 92 -3.12 -12.75 -8.87
N ASN A 93 -4.11 -13.39 -8.24
CA ASN A 93 -5.52 -13.20 -8.56
C ASN A 93 -5.95 -11.74 -8.31
N ILE A 94 -5.59 -11.17 -7.15
CA ILE A 94 -5.88 -9.77 -6.80
C ILE A 94 -5.23 -8.81 -7.81
N SER A 95 -3.96 -9.01 -8.11
CA SER A 95 -3.23 -8.18 -9.06
C SER A 95 -3.85 -8.22 -10.47
N SER A 96 -4.18 -9.42 -10.93
CA SER A 96 -4.77 -9.64 -12.26
C SER A 96 -6.15 -8.99 -12.37
N HIS A 97 -6.99 -9.14 -11.34
CA HIS A 97 -8.30 -8.50 -11.27
C HIS A 97 -8.18 -6.97 -11.36
N LEU A 98 -7.32 -6.37 -10.54
CA LEU A 98 -7.12 -4.92 -10.53
C LEU A 98 -6.63 -4.41 -11.90
N ILE A 99 -5.63 -5.07 -12.50
CA ILE A 99 -5.09 -4.69 -13.81
C ILE A 99 -6.16 -4.83 -14.92
N GLU A 100 -6.94 -5.91 -14.92
CA GLU A 100 -7.99 -6.14 -15.90
C GLU A 100 -9.06 -5.05 -15.84
N GLU A 101 -9.58 -4.75 -14.66
CA GLU A 101 -10.59 -3.71 -14.46
C GLU A 101 -10.06 -2.32 -14.85
N LEU A 102 -8.85 -1.95 -14.41
CA LEU A 102 -8.22 -0.67 -14.74
C LEU A 102 -7.92 -0.52 -16.25
N SER A 103 -7.67 -1.61 -16.96
CA SER A 103 -7.40 -1.58 -18.41
C SER A 103 -8.56 -1.02 -19.25
N THR A 104 -9.75 -0.96 -18.67
CA THR A 104 -10.95 -0.41 -19.30
C THR A 104 -11.06 1.11 -19.19
N LEU A 105 -10.25 1.73 -18.32
CA LEU A 105 -10.25 3.16 -18.08
C LEU A 105 -9.37 3.91 -19.09
N PRO A 106 -9.73 5.15 -19.46
CA PRO A 106 -8.82 6.04 -20.16
C PRO A 106 -7.56 6.30 -19.31
N GLU A 107 -6.39 6.33 -19.95
CA GLU A 107 -5.11 6.56 -19.23
C GLU A 107 -5.12 7.83 -18.38
N SER A 108 -5.82 8.89 -18.81
CA SER A 108 -5.96 10.14 -18.07
C SER A 108 -6.75 10.00 -16.76
N GLN A 109 -7.59 8.98 -16.64
CA GLN A 109 -8.40 8.70 -15.45
C GLN A 109 -7.81 7.60 -14.57
N CYS A 110 -6.76 6.91 -15.05
CA CYS A 110 -6.06 5.87 -14.30
C CYS A 110 -5.04 6.50 -13.34
N THR A 111 -5.54 7.33 -12.42
CA THR A 111 -4.75 8.05 -11.42
C THR A 111 -5.36 7.83 -10.04
N LEU A 112 -4.60 7.23 -9.14
CA LEU A 112 -4.98 7.06 -7.74
C LEU A 112 -4.62 8.33 -6.96
N VAL A 113 -5.59 8.92 -6.30
CA VAL A 113 -5.42 10.15 -5.49
C VAL A 113 -5.71 9.82 -4.04
N THR A 114 -4.71 9.92 -3.18
CA THR A 114 -4.73 9.51 -1.77
C THR A 114 -4.28 10.63 -0.83
N CYS A 115 -4.47 10.45 0.46
CA CYS A 115 -3.95 11.40 1.45
C CYS A 115 -2.43 11.25 1.56
N GLU A 116 -1.92 10.04 1.75
CA GLU A 116 -0.49 9.73 1.88
C GLU A 116 0.06 9.02 0.64
N GLY A 117 1.37 9.19 0.38
CA GLY A 117 2.11 8.55 -0.71
C GLY A 117 2.48 7.10 -0.39
N ALA A 118 1.49 6.28 -0.01
CA ALA A 118 1.67 4.89 0.40
C ALA A 118 1.50 3.87 -0.73
N PHE A 119 0.98 4.28 -1.89
CA PHE A 119 0.59 3.37 -2.97
C PHE A 119 1.57 3.35 -4.15
N SER A 120 2.75 3.94 -4.02
CA SER A 120 3.72 4.07 -5.11
C SER A 120 4.07 2.74 -5.78
N TYR A 121 4.24 1.68 -4.99
CA TYR A 121 4.53 0.34 -5.55
C TYR A 121 3.33 -0.28 -6.25
N LEU A 122 2.12 -0.12 -5.71
CA LEU A 122 0.89 -0.57 -6.36
C LEU A 122 0.70 0.16 -7.70
N CYS A 123 0.84 1.48 -7.69
CA CYS A 123 0.70 2.30 -8.90
C CYS A 123 1.72 1.92 -9.98
N ARG A 124 3.00 1.70 -9.61
CA ARG A 124 4.02 1.20 -10.53
C ARG A 124 3.62 -0.12 -11.17
N ASP A 125 3.15 -1.07 -10.37
CA ASP A 125 2.91 -2.45 -10.81
C ASP A 125 1.59 -2.62 -11.57
N THR A 126 0.67 -1.65 -11.45
CA THR A 126 -0.62 -1.60 -12.16
C THR A 126 -0.67 -0.53 -13.24
N ASN A 127 0.44 0.18 -13.48
CA ASN A 127 0.55 1.28 -14.44
C ASN A 127 -0.44 2.44 -14.17
N MET A 128 -0.82 2.63 -12.90
CA MET A 128 -1.53 3.84 -12.47
C MET A 128 -0.56 4.99 -12.24
N LYS A 129 -1.06 6.21 -12.35
CA LYS A 129 -0.38 7.41 -11.81
C LYS A 129 -0.76 7.55 -10.34
N GLU A 130 0.15 8.07 -9.54
CA GLU A 130 -0.09 8.37 -8.13
C GLU A 130 -0.10 9.88 -7.91
N LEU A 131 -1.09 10.35 -7.15
CA LEU A 131 -1.13 11.69 -6.58
C LEU A 131 -1.47 11.58 -5.09
N TYR A 132 -0.83 12.39 -4.26
CA TYR A 132 -1.11 12.41 -2.82
C TYR A 132 -0.99 13.82 -2.28
N LEU A 133 -1.62 14.06 -1.12
CA LEU A 133 -1.54 15.34 -0.43
C LEU A 133 -0.17 15.52 0.23
N TRP A 134 0.34 14.49 0.90
CA TRP A 134 1.68 14.51 1.53
C TRP A 134 2.42 13.20 1.31
N ALA A 135 3.74 13.30 1.38
CA ALA A 135 4.61 12.14 1.35
C ALA A 135 4.54 11.36 2.68
N VAL A 136 5.21 10.23 2.70
CA VAL A 136 5.30 9.32 3.85
C VAL A 136 5.73 10.05 5.12
N ASN A 137 5.01 9.87 6.22
CA ASN A 137 5.30 10.42 7.55
C ASN A 137 5.50 11.95 7.56
N ALA A 138 4.74 12.69 6.77
CA ALA A 138 4.86 14.14 6.75
C ALA A 138 4.42 14.76 8.08
N ALA A 139 5.24 15.68 8.60
CA ALA A 139 4.88 16.44 9.80
C ALA A 139 3.75 17.44 9.54
N ASP A 140 3.63 17.92 8.31
CA ASP A 140 2.64 18.91 7.85
C ASP A 140 1.65 18.26 6.88
N GLU A 141 0.55 17.77 7.39
CA GLU A 141 -0.51 17.12 6.65
C GLU A 141 -1.54 18.15 6.14
N GLY A 142 -1.83 18.12 4.84
CA GLY A 142 -2.91 18.90 4.26
C GLY A 142 -2.67 20.42 4.26
N THR A 143 -1.46 20.86 3.99
CA THR A 143 -1.19 22.29 3.81
C THR A 143 -1.93 22.87 2.61
N PRO A 144 -2.24 24.19 2.59
CA PRO A 144 -2.90 24.81 1.44
C PRO A 144 -2.19 24.59 0.11
N GLN A 145 -0.85 24.50 0.11
CA GLN A 145 -0.07 24.25 -1.10
C GLN A 145 -0.23 22.81 -1.59
N GLN A 146 -0.25 21.84 -0.69
CA GLN A 146 -0.49 20.43 -1.02
C GLN A 146 -1.90 20.24 -1.59
N ILE A 147 -2.90 20.83 -0.95
CA ILE A 147 -4.30 20.81 -1.41
C ILE A 147 -4.41 21.44 -2.81
N ALA A 148 -3.87 22.65 -3.02
CA ALA A 148 -3.92 23.35 -4.31
C ALA A 148 -3.28 22.54 -5.45
N LYS A 149 -2.13 21.91 -5.20
CA LYS A 149 -1.45 21.01 -6.15
C LYS A 149 -2.34 19.86 -6.59
N VAL A 150 -3.00 19.19 -5.64
CA VAL A 150 -3.86 18.06 -5.94
C VAL A 150 -5.17 18.50 -6.62
N VAL A 151 -5.79 19.60 -6.19
CA VAL A 151 -6.97 20.20 -6.82
C VAL A 151 -6.71 20.51 -8.31
N GLU A 152 -5.56 21.14 -8.62
CA GLU A 152 -5.19 21.48 -9.98
C GLU A 152 -5.06 20.22 -10.85
N ALA A 153 -4.40 19.18 -10.34
CA ALA A 153 -4.19 17.92 -11.05
C ALA A 153 -5.52 17.15 -11.26
N VAL A 154 -6.37 17.06 -10.22
CA VAL A 154 -7.67 16.38 -10.29
C VAL A 154 -8.58 17.06 -11.33
N LYS A 155 -8.63 18.40 -11.36
CA LYS A 155 -9.40 19.16 -12.37
C LYS A 155 -8.86 18.94 -13.78
N ALA A 156 -7.52 19.03 -13.96
CA ALA A 156 -6.88 18.91 -15.27
C ALA A 156 -7.08 17.54 -15.89
N GLN A 157 -7.08 16.48 -15.08
CA GLN A 157 -7.23 15.09 -15.51
C GLN A 157 -8.68 14.59 -15.44
N GLN A 158 -9.61 15.36 -14.89
CA GLN A 158 -11.01 14.99 -14.68
C GLN A 158 -11.15 13.67 -13.89
N ILE A 159 -10.36 13.54 -12.81
CA ILE A 159 -10.36 12.34 -11.96
C ILE A 159 -11.70 12.25 -11.22
N PRO A 160 -12.43 11.12 -11.33
CA PRO A 160 -13.80 11.04 -10.82
C PRO A 160 -13.89 10.85 -9.30
N ALA A 161 -12.85 10.25 -8.69
CA ALA A 161 -12.84 9.92 -7.27
C ALA A 161 -11.49 10.20 -6.63
N VAL A 162 -11.51 10.55 -5.36
CA VAL A 162 -10.35 10.71 -4.48
C VAL A 162 -10.56 9.87 -3.22
N PHE A 163 -9.48 9.40 -2.62
CA PHE A 163 -9.53 8.44 -1.54
C PHE A 163 -8.81 8.97 -0.29
N CYS A 164 -9.11 8.36 0.84
CA CYS A 164 -8.37 8.58 2.07
C CYS A 164 -8.18 7.25 2.80
N GLU A 165 -7.12 7.15 3.55
CA GLU A 165 -6.77 5.97 4.34
C GLU A 165 -7.50 5.99 5.69
N SER A 166 -7.76 4.81 6.25
CA SER A 166 -8.47 4.64 7.53
C SER A 166 -7.73 5.23 8.74
N THR A 167 -6.42 5.43 8.60
CA THR A 167 -5.53 5.91 9.68
C THR A 167 -5.36 7.42 9.73
N VAL A 168 -5.86 8.17 8.73
CA VAL A 168 -5.64 9.62 8.61
C VAL A 168 -6.93 10.41 8.57
N SER A 169 -6.84 11.73 8.81
CA SER A 169 -8.01 12.61 8.75
C SER A 169 -8.39 12.93 7.31
N PRO A 170 -9.65 12.71 6.89
CA PRO A 170 -10.08 13.00 5.53
C PRO A 170 -10.31 14.51 5.25
N LYS A 171 -10.11 15.40 6.21
CA LYS A 171 -10.47 16.83 6.09
C LYS A 171 -9.82 17.54 4.90
N ALA A 172 -8.52 17.28 4.66
CA ALA A 172 -7.81 17.90 3.57
C ALA A 172 -8.28 17.36 2.21
N MET A 173 -8.54 16.06 2.11
CA MET A 173 -9.07 15.45 0.91
C MET A 173 -10.54 15.84 0.66
N GLN A 174 -11.33 16.07 1.72
CA GLN A 174 -12.68 16.64 1.58
C GLN A 174 -12.64 18.01 0.89
N GLN A 175 -11.68 18.86 1.24
CA GLN A 175 -11.52 20.15 0.54
C GLN A 175 -11.19 19.94 -0.94
N VAL A 176 -10.32 18.97 -1.28
CA VAL A 176 -10.05 18.62 -2.69
C VAL A 176 -11.35 18.21 -3.40
N ALA A 177 -12.14 17.34 -2.79
CA ALA A 177 -13.41 16.87 -3.34
C ALA A 177 -14.40 18.04 -3.56
N ASP A 178 -14.55 18.91 -2.56
CA ASP A 178 -15.45 20.08 -2.63
C ASP A 178 -15.07 21.06 -3.75
N GLU A 179 -13.77 21.27 -3.97
CA GLU A 179 -13.26 22.18 -4.98
C GLU A 179 -13.26 21.59 -6.40
N THR A 180 -13.21 20.27 -6.53
CA THR A 180 -13.07 19.58 -7.83
C THR A 180 -14.37 18.95 -8.33
N GLY A 181 -15.28 18.61 -7.43
CA GLY A 181 -16.46 17.80 -7.70
C GLY A 181 -16.16 16.30 -7.80
N ALA A 182 -14.94 15.86 -7.53
CA ALA A 182 -14.60 14.44 -7.41
C ALA A 182 -15.27 13.83 -6.16
N VAL A 183 -15.64 12.55 -6.24
CA VAL A 183 -16.28 11.86 -5.11
C VAL A 183 -15.22 11.42 -4.11
N LEU A 184 -15.32 11.88 -2.87
CA LEU A 184 -14.47 11.38 -1.79
C LEU A 184 -14.97 10.01 -1.31
N LYS A 185 -14.11 9.03 -1.34
CA LYS A 185 -14.36 7.64 -0.96
C LYS A 185 -13.85 7.39 0.47
N THR A 186 -14.74 7.49 1.46
CA THR A 186 -14.42 7.31 2.90
C THR A 186 -15.46 6.50 3.67
N ASP A 187 -16.48 5.97 2.99
CA ASP A 187 -17.38 5.01 3.61
C ASP A 187 -16.69 3.66 3.82
N GLU A 188 -17.25 2.82 4.68
CA GLU A 188 -16.66 1.53 5.09
C GLU A 188 -16.23 0.62 3.94
N LYS A 189 -16.89 0.72 2.78
CA LYS A 189 -16.59 -0.10 1.59
C LYS A 189 -15.51 0.48 0.71
N ASN A 190 -15.22 1.76 0.85
CA ASN A 190 -14.36 2.50 -0.07
C ASN A 190 -13.17 3.19 0.60
N ILE A 191 -13.12 3.24 1.94
CA ILE A 191 -11.94 3.73 2.67
C ILE A 191 -10.77 2.77 2.44
N LEU A 192 -9.59 3.31 2.17
CA LEU A 192 -8.41 2.47 1.95
C LEU A 192 -7.74 2.08 3.28
N TYR A 193 -7.15 0.91 3.30
CA TYR A 193 -6.36 0.42 4.43
C TYR A 193 -4.89 0.36 4.03
N VAL A 194 -4.00 0.85 4.90
CA VAL A 194 -2.55 0.88 4.65
C VAL A 194 -1.79 0.25 5.81
N ASP A 195 -1.78 0.90 6.96
CA ASP A 195 -0.97 0.54 8.14
C ASP A 195 -1.78 -0.18 9.22
N SER A 196 -2.99 -0.55 8.91
CA SER A 196 -3.91 -1.17 9.85
C SER A 196 -4.74 -2.25 9.20
N LEU A 197 -5.20 -3.20 10.01
CA LEU A 197 -6.26 -4.13 9.68
C LEU A 197 -7.48 -3.79 10.52
N SER A 198 -8.64 -4.29 10.13
CA SER A 198 -9.84 -4.23 10.97
C SER A 198 -9.78 -5.28 12.08
N GLU A 199 -10.75 -5.22 12.99
CA GLU A 199 -11.03 -6.31 13.91
C GLU A 199 -11.39 -7.59 13.13
N ALA A 200 -11.38 -8.74 13.83
CA ALA A 200 -11.58 -10.06 13.20
C ALA A 200 -12.95 -10.23 12.51
N ASP A 201 -13.95 -9.47 12.91
CA ASP A 201 -15.31 -9.45 12.35
C ASP A 201 -15.55 -8.23 11.42
N GLY A 202 -14.52 -7.43 11.18
CA GLY A 202 -14.57 -6.29 10.26
C GLY A 202 -14.25 -6.65 8.81
N PRO A 203 -14.22 -5.66 7.92
CA PRO A 203 -14.07 -5.91 6.48
C PRO A 203 -12.68 -6.36 6.05
N VAL A 204 -11.64 -6.06 6.83
CA VAL A 204 -10.22 -6.24 6.45
C VAL A 204 -9.43 -6.92 7.58
N PRO A 205 -9.76 -8.16 7.98
CA PRO A 205 -9.09 -8.84 9.09
C PRO A 205 -7.72 -9.43 8.73
N THR A 206 -7.40 -9.57 7.44
CA THR A 206 -6.13 -10.15 6.97
C THR A 206 -5.47 -9.31 5.88
N TYR A 207 -4.20 -9.58 5.61
CA TYR A 207 -3.46 -8.91 4.54
C TYR A 207 -4.06 -9.16 3.14
N LEU A 208 -4.57 -10.35 2.84
CA LEU A 208 -5.26 -10.61 1.57
C LEU A 208 -6.56 -9.82 1.48
N ASP A 209 -7.32 -9.74 2.58
CA ASP A 209 -8.55 -8.95 2.62
C ASP A 209 -8.25 -7.46 2.42
N LEU A 210 -7.13 -6.94 2.98
CA LEU A 210 -6.68 -5.57 2.77
C LEU A 210 -6.45 -5.30 1.28
N LEU A 211 -5.64 -6.12 0.63
CA LEU A 211 -5.31 -5.91 -0.78
C LEU A 211 -6.53 -6.07 -1.70
N GLN A 212 -7.42 -7.02 -1.41
CA GLN A 212 -8.65 -7.21 -2.18
C GLN A 212 -9.62 -6.03 -1.97
N HIS A 213 -9.82 -5.60 -0.72
CA HIS A 213 -10.67 -4.47 -0.39
C HIS A 213 -10.20 -3.20 -1.10
N ASP A 214 -8.91 -2.89 -1.00
CA ASP A 214 -8.34 -1.70 -1.64
C ASP A 214 -8.45 -1.77 -3.17
N ALA A 215 -8.22 -2.94 -3.77
CA ALA A 215 -8.40 -3.13 -5.21
C ALA A 215 -9.85 -2.86 -5.63
N ASP A 216 -10.84 -3.41 -4.91
CA ASP A 216 -12.25 -3.23 -5.20
C ASP A 216 -12.70 -1.76 -4.99
N ALA A 217 -12.23 -1.11 -3.92
CA ALA A 217 -12.50 0.29 -3.63
C ALA A 217 -11.93 1.21 -4.71
N ILE A 218 -10.69 1.01 -5.14
CA ILE A 218 -10.03 1.77 -6.20
C ILE A 218 -10.79 1.62 -7.51
N VAL A 219 -11.10 0.38 -7.93
CA VAL A 219 -11.87 0.09 -9.15
C VAL A 219 -13.24 0.77 -9.09
N SER A 220 -13.99 0.56 -8.00
CA SER A 220 -15.31 1.17 -7.79
C SER A 220 -15.27 2.69 -7.92
N GLY A 221 -14.31 3.32 -7.25
CA GLY A 221 -14.17 4.78 -7.26
C GLY A 221 -13.80 5.33 -8.63
N LEU A 222 -12.77 4.78 -9.27
CA LEU A 222 -12.30 5.26 -10.57
C LEU A 222 -13.30 4.99 -11.71
N MET A 223 -14.12 3.95 -11.59
CA MET A 223 -15.21 3.66 -12.54
C MET A 223 -16.52 4.41 -12.26
N GLY A 224 -16.59 5.18 -11.17
CA GLY A 224 -17.81 5.91 -10.80
C GLY A 224 -18.97 5.02 -10.36
N ARG A 225 -18.66 3.86 -9.77
CA ARG A 225 -19.65 2.87 -9.27
C ARG A 225 -19.92 3.03 -7.79
#